data_0269aa1a24dca84a6a653988f82f4da5
#
_entry.id   0269aa1a24dca84a6a653988f82f4da5
#
_cell.length_a   1.000
_cell.length_b   1.000
_cell.length_c   1.000
_cell.angle_alpha   90.00
_cell.angle_beta   90.00
_cell.angle_gamma   90.00
#
_symmetry.space_group_name_H-M   'P 1'
#
loop_
_entity.id
_entity.type
_entity.pdbx_description
1 polymer ?
#
loop_
_entity_poly.entity_id
_entity_poly.type
_entity_poly.pdbx_seq_one_letter_code
_entity_poly.pdbx_strand_id
1 'polypeptide(L)'
;TDYYLFKQDYKMKVEGAGFWDKITYLCESNSEEDIYSSPQFIIIKASKVMNFVANKITSRDETTYNIAYLAFIYILMLSTAAWGIFTFFADEPRKMQIAVFLIFIFIFCDAGYLLYFNSLYGEPLQYVSLMILIALGLLIYKRPTIPKIACFFVALYFFAGSKLANVPYSVIVSVLALSFAYLRKGKLYRIGVLICVILAAVCITNLYMSIPSWMHYDTTYQSVFFGAVKESETPEKDLKQLGIDEKYLPLVN
;
A
#
# COMPACT_ATOMS: atom_id res chain seq x y z
N THR A 1 11.75 0.06 -14.24
CA THR A 1 10.90 0.77 -13.28
C THR A 1 11.81 1.51 -12.32
N ASP A 2 12.03 2.79 -12.65
CA ASP A 2 12.84 3.69 -11.83
C ASP A 2 11.96 4.19 -10.69
N TYR A 3 11.78 3.35 -9.69
CA TYR A 3 11.37 3.88 -8.40
C TYR A 3 12.57 4.59 -7.80
N TYR A 4 12.80 5.80 -8.21
CA TYR A 4 13.64 6.91 -7.74
C TYR A 4 14.73 6.62 -6.67
N LEU A 5 14.80 5.42 -6.13
CA LEU A 5 15.75 4.95 -5.13
C LEU A 5 16.56 3.74 -5.59
N PHE A 6 16.14 3.07 -6.68
CA PHE A 6 16.79 1.84 -7.15
C PHE A 6 16.73 1.76 -8.67
N LYS A 7 17.84 1.39 -9.27
CA LYS A 7 17.96 1.03 -10.67
C LYS A 7 18.21 -0.46 -10.76
N GLN A 8 17.45 -1.16 -11.60
CA GLN A 8 17.68 -2.57 -11.82
C GLN A 8 19.06 -2.78 -12.44
N ASP A 9 19.87 -3.68 -11.90
CA ASP A 9 21.12 -4.08 -12.51
C ASP A 9 20.85 -4.93 -13.76
N TYR A 10 20.85 -4.29 -14.93
CA TYR A 10 20.66 -4.97 -16.21
C TYR A 10 21.86 -5.85 -16.62
N LYS A 11 23.01 -5.71 -15.97
CA LYS A 11 24.19 -6.57 -16.24
C LYS A 11 24.00 -7.99 -15.69
N MET A 12 23.09 -8.18 -14.75
CA MET A 12 22.67 -9.50 -14.27
C MET A 12 21.63 -10.21 -15.15
N LYS A 13 21.30 -9.69 -16.32
CA LYS A 13 20.51 -10.46 -17.31
C LYS A 13 21.39 -11.59 -17.84
N VAL A 14 21.38 -12.70 -17.12
CA VAL A 14 21.82 -13.97 -17.69
C VAL A 14 20.72 -14.41 -18.67
N GLU A 15 21.05 -14.71 -19.92
CA GLU A 15 20.11 -15.32 -20.86
C GLU A 15 19.52 -16.58 -20.20
N GLY A 16 18.18 -16.64 -20.09
CA GLY A 16 17.51 -17.74 -19.39
C GLY A 16 17.23 -17.51 -17.89
N ALA A 17 17.64 -16.40 -17.30
CA ALA A 17 17.32 -16.05 -15.92
C ALA A 17 15.81 -15.90 -15.74
N GLY A 18 15.25 -16.66 -14.81
CA GLY A 18 13.83 -16.61 -14.46
C GLY A 18 13.47 -15.36 -13.66
N PHE A 19 12.19 -15.20 -13.32
CA PHE A 19 11.68 -14.10 -12.50
C PHE A 19 12.43 -13.94 -11.16
N TRP A 20 12.89 -15.03 -10.58
CA TRP A 20 13.61 -15.07 -9.30
C TRP A 20 14.99 -14.45 -9.33
N ASP A 21 15.61 -14.34 -10.51
CA ASP A 21 16.95 -13.78 -10.67
C ASP A 21 16.96 -12.24 -10.73
N LYS A 22 15.78 -11.62 -10.73
CA LYS A 22 15.61 -10.16 -10.71
C LYS A 22 15.38 -9.59 -9.30
N ILE A 23 16.03 -10.16 -8.31
CA ILE A 23 15.86 -9.77 -6.89
C ILE A 23 16.79 -8.63 -6.51
N THR A 24 17.87 -8.42 -7.26
CA THR A 24 18.92 -7.44 -6.92
C THR A 24 18.81 -6.19 -7.78
N TYR A 25 18.94 -5.03 -7.13
CA TYR A 25 18.89 -3.70 -7.73
C TYR A 25 20.12 -2.90 -7.34
N LEU A 26 20.58 -1.97 -8.18
CA LEU A 26 21.58 -0.99 -7.78
C LEU A 26 20.96 0.10 -6.94
N CYS A 27 21.62 0.48 -5.86
CA CYS A 27 21.24 1.60 -5.02
C CYS A 27 21.82 2.89 -5.59
N GLU A 28 21.22 3.45 -6.62
CA GLU A 28 21.54 4.78 -7.10
C GLU A 28 20.50 5.78 -6.54
N SER A 29 20.96 6.96 -6.14
CA SER A 29 20.07 8.04 -5.73
C SER A 29 19.78 8.90 -6.95
N ASN A 30 18.53 8.92 -7.39
CA ASN A 30 18.08 9.90 -8.35
C ASN A 30 17.74 11.20 -7.60
N SER A 31 18.33 12.31 -8.06
CA SER A 31 18.14 13.65 -7.50
C SER A 31 16.96 14.41 -8.16
N GLU A 32 15.97 13.72 -8.68
CA GLU A 32 14.94 14.34 -9.48
C GLU A 32 13.84 15.01 -8.67
N GLU A 33 13.43 16.17 -9.16
CA GLU A 33 12.63 17.17 -8.48
C GLU A 33 11.15 16.81 -8.30
N ASP A 34 10.60 15.80 -9.01
CA ASP A 34 9.16 15.46 -9.01
C ASP A 34 8.86 14.08 -8.44
N ILE A 35 9.36 13.80 -7.25
CA ILE A 35 9.11 12.52 -6.59
C ILE A 35 7.78 12.56 -5.83
N TYR A 36 6.84 11.66 -6.19
CA TYR A 36 5.66 11.42 -5.38
C TYR A 36 6.04 10.88 -4.00
N SER A 37 5.75 11.66 -2.96
CA SER A 37 6.08 11.30 -1.56
C SER A 37 5.11 10.26 -1.00
N SER A 38 5.13 9.05 -1.55
CA SER A 38 4.34 7.94 -1.01
C SER A 38 4.87 7.47 0.36
N PRO A 39 4.01 7.15 1.32
CA PRO A 39 4.43 6.53 2.57
C PRO A 39 5.12 5.17 2.37
N GLN A 40 5.00 4.53 1.20
CA GLN A 40 5.77 3.35 0.84
C GLN A 40 7.28 3.58 0.93
N PHE A 41 7.75 4.81 0.66
CA PHE A 41 9.18 5.13 0.80
C PHE A 41 9.71 4.92 2.22
N ILE A 42 8.88 5.06 3.24
CA ILE A 42 9.27 4.77 4.63
C ILE A 42 9.66 3.30 4.76
N ILE A 43 8.83 2.41 4.18
CA ILE A 43 9.05 0.96 4.22
C ILE A 43 10.27 0.58 3.36
N ILE A 44 10.38 1.16 2.17
CA ILE A 44 11.53 0.96 1.27
C ILE A 44 12.83 1.44 1.95
N LYS A 45 12.83 2.61 2.57
CA LYS A 45 14.00 3.12 3.31
C LYS A 45 14.37 2.20 4.47
N ALA A 46 13.39 1.71 5.23
CA ALA A 46 13.65 0.76 6.30
C ALA A 46 14.27 -0.54 5.77
N SER A 47 13.75 -1.10 4.67
CA SER A 47 14.33 -2.28 4.03
C SER A 47 15.74 -2.03 3.48
N LYS A 48 16.00 -0.82 2.96
CA LYS A 48 17.33 -0.41 2.49
C LYS A 48 18.35 -0.36 3.63
N VAL A 49 17.97 0.16 4.80
CA VAL A 49 18.82 0.15 5.99
C VAL A 49 19.14 -1.28 6.43
N MET A 50 18.12 -2.17 6.44
CA MET A 50 18.34 -3.59 6.76
C MET A 50 19.30 -4.25 5.78
N ASN A 51 19.14 -4.01 4.49
CA ASN A 51 20.01 -4.51 3.44
C ASN A 51 21.45 -4.02 3.61
N PHE A 52 21.63 -2.72 3.85
CA PHE A 52 22.95 -2.12 4.08
C PHE A 52 23.68 -2.78 5.26
N VAL A 53 22.99 -2.94 6.40
CA VAL A 53 23.55 -3.60 7.58
C VAL A 53 23.93 -5.06 7.25
N ALA A 54 23.08 -5.79 6.55
CA ALA A 54 23.34 -7.17 6.17
C ALA A 54 24.51 -7.29 5.18
N ASN A 55 24.59 -6.41 4.18
CA ASN A 55 25.71 -6.39 3.23
C ASN A 55 27.04 -6.14 3.96
N LYS A 56 27.05 -5.19 4.90
CA LYS A 56 28.24 -4.89 5.71
C LYS A 56 28.70 -6.09 6.55
N ILE A 57 27.76 -6.80 7.17
CA ILE A 57 28.06 -8.00 7.99
C ILE A 57 28.56 -9.15 7.11
N THR A 58 28.00 -9.30 5.90
CA THR A 58 28.33 -10.42 5.00
C THR A 58 29.42 -10.09 3.98
N SER A 59 30.06 -8.92 4.09
CA SER A 59 31.09 -8.42 3.16
C SER A 59 30.63 -8.45 1.68
N ARG A 60 29.35 -8.17 1.44
CA ARG A 60 28.77 -8.01 0.10
C ARG A 60 28.92 -6.57 -0.37
N ASP A 61 28.73 -6.37 -1.67
CA ASP A 61 28.74 -5.04 -2.27
C ASP A 61 27.63 -4.16 -1.66
N GLU A 62 28.03 -3.02 -1.06
CA GLU A 62 27.12 -2.07 -0.39
C GLU A 62 26.21 -1.36 -1.39
N THR A 63 26.55 -1.36 -2.69
CA THR A 63 25.75 -0.72 -3.75
C THR A 63 24.56 -1.58 -4.20
N THR A 64 24.51 -2.86 -3.78
CA THR A 64 23.43 -3.76 -4.17
C THR A 64 22.29 -3.75 -3.17
N TYR A 65 21.06 -3.83 -3.69
CA TYR A 65 19.85 -3.95 -2.89
C TYR A 65 19.12 -5.25 -3.20
N ASN A 66 18.87 -6.05 -2.18
CA ASN A 66 18.09 -7.26 -2.27
C ASN A 66 16.64 -7.00 -1.79
N ILE A 67 15.69 -7.13 -2.69
CA ILE A 67 14.27 -6.86 -2.43
C ILE A 67 13.64 -7.80 -1.38
N ALA A 68 14.29 -8.92 -1.07
CA ALA A 68 13.82 -9.85 -0.03
C ALA A 68 13.71 -9.18 1.35
N TYR A 69 14.50 -8.12 1.63
CA TYR A 69 14.34 -7.34 2.87
C TYR A 69 13.03 -6.57 2.91
N LEU A 70 12.56 -6.08 1.76
CA LEU A 70 11.25 -5.45 1.65
C LEU A 70 10.13 -6.48 1.86
N ALA A 71 10.22 -7.63 1.20
CA ALA A 71 9.29 -8.74 1.38
C ALA A 71 9.23 -9.19 2.85
N PHE A 72 10.37 -9.26 3.52
CA PHE A 72 10.44 -9.61 4.94
C PHE A 72 9.64 -8.64 5.81
N ILE A 73 9.75 -7.32 5.55
CA ILE A 73 8.95 -6.32 6.29
C ILE A 73 7.45 -6.54 6.03
N TYR A 74 7.03 -6.77 4.78
CA TYR A 74 5.63 -7.03 4.46
C TYR A 74 5.11 -8.32 5.13
N ILE A 75 5.92 -9.37 5.21
CA ILE A 75 5.60 -10.60 5.94
C ILE A 75 5.41 -10.31 7.43
N LEU A 76 6.28 -9.51 8.05
CA LEU A 76 6.12 -9.09 9.45
C LEU A 76 4.83 -8.29 9.67
N MET A 77 4.51 -7.38 8.75
CA MET A 77 3.27 -6.60 8.81
C MET A 77 2.04 -7.52 8.68
N LEU A 78 2.03 -8.45 7.73
CA LEU A 78 0.95 -9.43 7.57
C LEU A 78 0.81 -10.33 8.81
N SER A 79 1.93 -10.80 9.36
CA SER A 79 1.95 -11.62 10.58
C SER A 79 1.38 -10.86 11.78
N THR A 80 1.69 -9.55 11.89
CA THR A 80 1.13 -8.68 12.92
C THR A 80 -0.39 -8.52 12.77
N ALA A 81 -0.88 -8.35 11.54
CA ALA A 81 -2.31 -8.31 11.25
C ALA A 81 -3.00 -9.64 11.60
N ALA A 82 -2.41 -10.77 11.20
CA ALA A 82 -2.90 -12.11 11.53
C ALA A 82 -3.00 -12.30 13.04
N TRP A 83 -1.95 -11.93 13.77
CA TRP A 83 -1.95 -12.00 15.24
C TRP A 83 -3.05 -11.15 15.86
N GLY A 84 -3.28 -9.93 15.35
CA GLY A 84 -4.38 -9.07 15.80
C GLY A 84 -5.76 -9.70 15.56
N ILE A 85 -5.98 -10.28 14.38
CA ILE A 85 -7.23 -10.97 14.04
C ILE A 85 -7.44 -12.19 14.96
N PHE A 86 -6.43 -13.05 15.11
CA PHE A 86 -6.55 -14.24 15.97
C PHE A 86 -6.72 -13.86 17.45
N THR A 87 -6.11 -12.78 17.91
CA THR A 87 -6.32 -12.26 19.27
C THR A 87 -7.76 -11.81 19.51
N PHE A 88 -8.40 -11.23 18.48
CA PHE A 88 -9.82 -10.88 18.58
C PHE A 88 -10.70 -12.12 18.78
N PHE A 89 -10.44 -13.22 18.06
CA PHE A 89 -11.18 -14.47 18.13
C PHE A 89 -10.67 -15.44 19.23
N ALA A 90 -9.71 -15.04 20.05
CA ALA A 90 -9.10 -15.95 21.04
C ALA A 90 -10.08 -16.46 22.12
N ASP A 91 -11.14 -15.70 22.41
CA ASP A 91 -12.16 -16.06 23.40
C ASP A 91 -13.33 -16.86 22.77
N GLU A 92 -13.33 -17.06 21.45
CA GLU A 92 -14.35 -17.77 20.71
C GLU A 92 -14.16 -19.31 20.78
N PRO A 93 -15.21 -20.10 20.54
CA PRO A 93 -15.09 -21.55 20.49
C PRO A 93 -14.02 -22.02 19.50
N ARG A 94 -13.30 -23.11 19.84
CA ARG A 94 -12.18 -23.63 19.03
C ARG A 94 -12.54 -23.86 17.55
N LYS A 95 -13.78 -24.26 17.26
CA LYS A 95 -14.28 -24.43 15.89
C LYS A 95 -14.23 -23.10 15.11
N MET A 96 -14.61 -22.00 15.75
CA MET A 96 -14.55 -20.67 15.16
C MET A 96 -13.11 -20.24 14.92
N GLN A 97 -12.22 -20.45 15.90
CA GLN A 97 -10.80 -20.12 15.75
C GLN A 97 -10.16 -20.85 14.57
N ILE A 98 -10.46 -22.16 14.44
CA ILE A 98 -9.97 -22.97 13.31
C ILE A 98 -10.56 -22.47 11.99
N ALA A 99 -11.85 -22.15 11.93
CA ALA A 99 -12.48 -21.62 10.72
C ALA A 99 -11.83 -20.30 10.28
N VAL A 100 -11.62 -19.37 11.21
CA VAL A 100 -10.94 -18.07 10.94
C VAL A 100 -9.51 -18.30 10.46
N PHE A 101 -8.78 -19.23 11.08
CA PHE A 101 -7.42 -19.58 10.67
C PHE A 101 -7.37 -20.14 9.24
N LEU A 102 -8.26 -21.08 8.92
CA LEU A 102 -8.35 -21.66 7.58
C LEU A 102 -8.72 -20.60 6.52
N ILE A 103 -9.73 -19.78 6.82
CA ILE A 103 -10.12 -18.66 5.93
C ILE A 103 -8.94 -17.73 5.71
N PHE A 104 -8.22 -17.38 6.79
CA PHE A 104 -7.05 -16.49 6.68
C PHE A 104 -5.98 -17.09 5.76
N ILE A 105 -5.63 -18.36 5.94
CA ILE A 105 -4.63 -19.01 5.09
C ILE A 105 -5.09 -19.11 3.65
N PHE A 106 -6.31 -19.62 3.40
CA PHE A 106 -6.79 -19.86 2.04
C PHE A 106 -7.00 -18.58 1.24
N ILE A 107 -7.45 -17.48 1.89
CA ILE A 107 -7.73 -16.22 1.18
C ILE A 107 -6.53 -15.27 1.21
N PHE A 108 -5.91 -15.12 2.39
CA PHE A 108 -4.91 -14.07 2.61
C PHE A 108 -3.45 -14.55 2.53
N CYS A 109 -3.19 -15.84 2.45
CA CYS A 109 -1.86 -16.37 2.21
C CYS A 109 -1.73 -17.01 0.81
N ASP A 110 -2.59 -16.61 -0.13
CA ASP A 110 -2.47 -17.04 -1.51
C ASP A 110 -1.15 -16.60 -2.14
N ALA A 111 -0.53 -17.50 -2.90
CA ALA A 111 0.77 -17.27 -3.51
C ALA A 111 0.76 -16.06 -4.45
N GLY A 112 -0.36 -15.80 -5.14
CA GLY A 112 -0.50 -14.63 -6.01
C GLY A 112 -0.30 -13.32 -5.28
N TYR A 113 -0.84 -13.17 -4.06
CA TYR A 113 -0.61 -11.98 -3.24
C TYR A 113 0.79 -11.92 -2.66
N LEU A 114 1.32 -13.06 -2.16
CA LEU A 114 2.63 -13.09 -1.50
C LEU A 114 3.79 -12.86 -2.48
N LEU A 115 3.64 -13.24 -3.74
CA LEU A 115 4.63 -12.98 -4.78
C LEU A 115 4.85 -11.48 -5.03
N TYR A 116 3.79 -10.67 -4.89
CA TYR A 116 3.93 -9.22 -4.98
C TYR A 116 4.79 -8.59 -3.89
N PHE A 117 5.02 -9.28 -2.76
CA PHE A 117 5.90 -8.77 -1.70
C PHE A 117 7.35 -8.57 -2.16
N ASN A 118 7.76 -9.29 -3.20
CA ASN A 118 9.05 -9.10 -3.89
C ASN A 118 8.96 -8.06 -5.01
N SER A 119 8.18 -7.01 -4.84
CA SER A 119 8.05 -5.94 -5.83
C SER A 119 8.07 -4.56 -5.16
N LEU A 120 8.42 -3.54 -5.95
CA LEU A 120 8.37 -2.13 -5.54
C LEU A 120 7.01 -1.48 -5.81
N TYR A 121 6.02 -2.26 -6.22
CA TYR A 121 4.66 -1.78 -6.46
C TYR A 121 3.94 -1.40 -5.16
N GLY A 122 2.87 -0.62 -5.27
CA GLY A 122 2.04 -0.20 -4.13
C GLY A 122 1.12 -1.29 -3.57
N GLU A 123 0.86 -2.35 -4.35
CA GLU A 123 -0.04 -3.45 -4.01
C GLU A 123 0.32 -4.16 -2.71
N PRO A 124 1.58 -4.52 -2.44
CA PRO A 124 1.97 -5.13 -1.17
C PRO A 124 1.59 -4.26 0.03
N LEU A 125 1.90 -2.95 -0.05
CA LEU A 125 1.59 -2.03 1.03
C LEU A 125 0.08 -1.86 1.20
N GLN A 126 -0.67 -1.73 0.10
CA GLN A 126 -2.13 -1.69 0.11
C GLN A 126 -2.71 -2.91 0.84
N TYR A 127 -2.23 -4.08 0.48
CA TYR A 127 -2.70 -5.34 1.02
C TYR A 127 -2.42 -5.47 2.52
N VAL A 128 -1.18 -5.29 2.96
CA VAL A 128 -0.82 -5.46 4.38
C VAL A 128 -1.42 -4.37 5.27
N SER A 129 -1.51 -3.12 4.78
CA SER A 129 -2.14 -2.03 5.53
C SER A 129 -3.64 -2.23 5.69
N LEU A 130 -4.34 -2.76 4.66
CA LEU A 130 -5.74 -3.16 4.77
C LEU A 130 -5.94 -4.26 5.82
N MET A 131 -5.07 -5.26 5.85
CA MET A 131 -5.14 -6.33 6.86
C MET A 131 -4.92 -5.78 8.28
N ILE A 132 -3.98 -4.85 8.45
CA ILE A 132 -3.75 -4.18 9.74
C ILE A 132 -4.97 -3.32 10.14
N LEU A 133 -5.61 -2.62 9.19
CA LEU A 133 -6.83 -1.85 9.45
C LEU A 133 -7.96 -2.76 9.96
N ILE A 134 -8.18 -3.91 9.32
CA ILE A 134 -9.17 -4.89 9.77
C ILE A 134 -8.84 -5.38 11.19
N ALA A 135 -7.61 -5.81 11.42
CA ALA A 135 -7.15 -6.28 12.73
C ALA A 135 -7.35 -5.23 13.82
N LEU A 136 -6.93 -4.00 13.57
CA LEU A 136 -7.07 -2.89 14.53
C LEU A 136 -8.53 -2.51 14.75
N GLY A 137 -9.35 -2.48 13.70
CA GLY A 137 -10.79 -2.25 13.81
C GLY A 137 -11.47 -3.24 14.75
N LEU A 138 -11.20 -4.54 14.59
CA LEU A 138 -11.67 -5.60 15.47
C LEU A 138 -11.19 -5.42 16.93
N LEU A 139 -9.89 -5.14 17.12
CA LEU A 139 -9.31 -4.94 18.43
C LEU A 139 -9.80 -3.67 19.13
N ILE A 140 -10.12 -2.60 18.38
CA ILE A 140 -10.73 -1.38 18.90
C ILE A 140 -12.16 -1.67 19.35
N TYR A 141 -12.93 -2.42 18.56
CA TYR A 141 -14.29 -2.81 18.94
C TYR A 141 -14.30 -3.61 20.27
N LYS A 142 -13.37 -4.55 20.44
CA LYS A 142 -13.27 -5.38 21.67
C LYS A 142 -12.81 -4.57 22.89
N ARG A 143 -11.80 -3.72 22.72
CA ARG A 143 -11.22 -2.88 23.81
C ARG A 143 -10.70 -1.56 23.24
N PRO A 144 -11.53 -0.51 23.18
CA PRO A 144 -11.17 0.78 22.59
C PRO A 144 -10.13 1.52 23.45
N THR A 145 -8.98 1.85 22.85
CA THR A 145 -7.91 2.64 23.47
C THR A 145 -7.34 3.62 22.46
N ILE A 146 -6.89 4.79 22.91
CA ILE A 146 -6.31 5.81 22.01
C ILE A 146 -5.09 5.30 21.23
N PRO A 147 -4.13 4.55 21.81
CA PRO A 147 -3.03 4.01 21.02
C PRO A 147 -3.47 3.15 19.85
N LYS A 148 -4.46 2.26 20.02
CA LYS A 148 -4.98 1.44 18.93
C LYS A 148 -5.63 2.30 17.84
N ILE A 149 -6.36 3.35 18.23
CA ILE A 149 -6.97 4.29 17.28
C ILE A 149 -5.90 5.05 16.54
N ALA A 150 -4.85 5.52 17.20
CA ALA A 150 -3.72 6.16 16.55
C ALA A 150 -3.04 5.21 15.54
N CYS A 151 -2.76 3.95 15.93
CA CYS A 151 -2.23 2.94 15.03
C CYS A 151 -3.16 2.66 13.83
N PHE A 152 -4.48 2.67 14.04
CA PHE A 152 -5.47 2.52 12.96
C PHE A 152 -5.33 3.64 11.92
N PHE A 153 -5.21 4.90 12.36
CA PHE A 153 -5.04 6.01 11.44
C PHE A 153 -3.65 6.05 10.78
N VAL A 154 -2.62 5.57 11.45
CA VAL A 154 -1.31 5.35 10.81
C VAL A 154 -1.44 4.30 9.69
N ALA A 155 -2.08 3.17 9.96
CA ALA A 155 -2.32 2.14 8.92
C ALA A 155 -3.19 2.69 7.78
N LEU A 156 -4.18 3.53 8.08
CA LEU A 156 -5.02 4.20 7.07
C LEU A 156 -4.22 5.15 6.18
N TYR A 157 -3.26 5.88 6.74
CA TYR A 157 -2.34 6.72 5.96
C TYR A 157 -1.46 5.89 5.01
N PHE A 158 -0.93 4.75 5.47
CA PHE A 158 -0.20 3.82 4.60
C PHE A 158 -1.09 3.23 3.51
N PHE A 159 -2.33 2.88 3.84
CA PHE A 159 -3.30 2.40 2.85
C PHE A 159 -3.63 3.47 1.81
N ALA A 160 -3.92 4.70 2.23
CA ALA A 160 -4.20 5.82 1.34
C ALA A 160 -3.04 6.09 0.38
N GLY A 161 -1.81 6.09 0.89
CA GLY A 161 -0.63 6.43 0.11
C GLY A 161 -0.03 5.27 -0.70
N SER A 162 -0.57 4.06 -0.57
CA SER A 162 -0.11 2.92 -1.38
C SER A 162 -0.55 3.05 -2.85
N LYS A 163 -1.73 3.62 -3.10
CA LYS A 163 -2.27 3.93 -4.42
C LYS A 163 -3.18 5.15 -4.36
N LEU A 164 -3.14 5.96 -5.41
CA LEU A 164 -4.01 7.15 -5.53
C LEU A 164 -5.50 6.78 -5.43
N ALA A 165 -5.90 5.67 -6.02
CA ALA A 165 -7.28 5.16 -5.98
C ALA A 165 -7.79 4.86 -4.56
N ASN A 166 -6.91 4.71 -3.57
CA ASN A 166 -7.29 4.42 -2.18
C ASN A 166 -7.64 5.68 -1.37
N VAL A 167 -7.30 6.87 -1.87
CA VAL A 167 -7.55 8.13 -1.15
C VAL A 167 -9.04 8.34 -0.87
N PRO A 168 -9.98 8.23 -1.84
CA PRO A 168 -11.41 8.35 -1.58
C PRO A 168 -11.93 7.37 -0.53
N TYR A 169 -11.50 6.10 -0.60
CA TYR A 169 -11.87 5.08 0.39
C TYR A 169 -11.35 5.43 1.78
N SER A 170 -10.15 6.00 1.88
CA SER A 170 -9.55 6.42 3.14
C SER A 170 -10.31 7.56 3.80
N VAL A 171 -10.88 8.47 3.01
CA VAL A 171 -11.77 9.54 3.51
C VAL A 171 -13.03 8.92 4.10
N ILE A 172 -13.68 7.99 3.38
CA ILE A 172 -14.89 7.30 3.87
C ILE A 172 -14.59 6.57 5.18
N VAL A 173 -13.50 5.82 5.23
CA VAL A 173 -13.09 5.09 6.45
C VAL A 173 -12.79 6.05 7.60
N SER A 174 -12.20 7.23 7.34
CA SER A 174 -11.96 8.25 8.37
C SER A 174 -13.26 8.79 8.96
N VAL A 175 -14.28 9.02 8.13
CA VAL A 175 -15.61 9.45 8.57
C VAL A 175 -16.28 8.35 9.42
N LEU A 176 -16.24 7.10 8.95
CA LEU A 176 -16.79 5.97 9.69
C LEU A 176 -16.07 5.77 11.04
N ALA A 177 -14.77 6.03 11.10
CA ALA A 177 -13.97 5.92 12.32
C ALA A 177 -14.36 6.96 13.39
N LEU A 178 -15.13 8.01 13.08
CA LEU A 178 -15.76 8.87 14.08
C LEU A 178 -16.67 8.08 15.04
N SER A 179 -17.25 6.97 14.55
CA SER A 179 -18.05 6.07 15.40
C SER A 179 -17.26 5.50 16.58
N PHE A 180 -15.93 5.39 16.48
CA PHE A 180 -15.09 4.95 17.60
C PHE A 180 -15.24 5.83 18.85
N ALA A 181 -15.61 7.12 18.68
CA ALA A 181 -15.86 8.02 19.81
C ALA A 181 -17.02 7.57 20.72
N TYR A 182 -17.90 6.72 20.20
CA TYR A 182 -19.04 6.18 20.95
C TYR A 182 -18.75 4.85 21.65
N LEU A 183 -17.64 4.18 21.32
CA LEU A 183 -17.30 2.87 21.90
C LEU A 183 -16.89 2.97 23.39
N ARG A 184 -16.50 4.14 23.85
CA ARG A 184 -16.12 4.36 25.25
C ARG A 184 -16.63 5.70 25.77
N LYS A 185 -17.19 5.69 26.99
CA LYS A 185 -17.59 6.91 27.69
C LYS A 185 -16.35 7.67 28.19
N GLY A 186 -16.37 9.00 28.06
CA GLY A 186 -15.33 9.87 28.57
C GLY A 186 -14.99 11.01 27.60
N LYS A 187 -14.93 12.25 28.10
CA LYS A 187 -14.64 13.44 27.28
C LYS A 187 -13.24 13.38 26.66
N LEU A 188 -12.25 13.04 27.46
CA LEU A 188 -10.85 12.94 26.98
C LEU A 188 -10.67 11.88 25.88
N TYR A 189 -11.36 10.75 26.01
CA TYR A 189 -11.33 9.71 24.99
C TYR A 189 -11.93 10.21 23.66
N ARG A 190 -13.09 10.85 23.70
CA ARG A 190 -13.74 11.41 22.49
C ARG A 190 -12.89 12.50 21.83
N ILE A 191 -12.26 13.37 22.63
CA ILE A 191 -11.32 14.38 22.13
C ILE A 191 -10.12 13.68 21.45
N GLY A 192 -9.56 12.64 22.06
CA GLY A 192 -8.46 11.87 21.47
C GLY A 192 -8.82 11.24 20.13
N VAL A 193 -10.01 10.65 19.98
CA VAL A 193 -10.52 10.14 18.71
C VAL A 193 -10.61 11.26 17.67
N LEU A 194 -11.21 12.38 18.03
CA LEU A 194 -11.38 13.52 17.14
C LEU A 194 -10.02 14.07 16.65
N ILE A 195 -9.05 14.18 17.55
CA ILE A 195 -7.69 14.59 17.18
C ILE A 195 -7.08 13.61 16.18
N CYS A 196 -7.21 12.30 16.39
CA CYS A 196 -6.70 11.30 15.45
C CYS A 196 -7.36 11.42 14.07
N VAL A 197 -8.68 11.64 14.02
CA VAL A 197 -9.41 11.84 12.74
C VAL A 197 -8.92 13.10 12.02
N ILE A 198 -8.78 14.23 12.73
CA ILE A 198 -8.32 15.49 12.15
C ILE A 198 -6.90 15.33 11.61
N LEU A 199 -5.98 14.74 12.39
CA LEU A 199 -4.61 14.51 11.94
C LEU A 199 -4.57 13.60 10.71
N ALA A 200 -5.37 12.54 10.67
CA ALA A 200 -5.45 11.67 9.51
C ALA A 200 -5.99 12.41 8.28
N ALA A 201 -7.03 13.22 8.44
CA ALA A 201 -7.59 14.02 7.35
C ALA A 201 -6.54 15.00 6.80
N VAL A 202 -5.78 15.69 7.66
CA VAL A 202 -4.68 16.58 7.23
C VAL A 202 -3.60 15.80 6.49
N CYS A 203 -3.16 14.64 7.02
CA CYS A 203 -2.14 13.84 6.37
C CYS A 203 -2.58 13.29 5.00
N ILE A 204 -3.82 12.82 4.89
CA ILE A 204 -4.39 12.30 3.63
C ILE A 204 -4.57 13.44 2.62
N THR A 205 -5.01 14.62 3.06
CA THR A 205 -5.13 15.80 2.19
C THR A 205 -3.76 16.24 1.67
N ASN A 206 -2.75 16.34 2.55
CA ASN A 206 -1.39 16.67 2.14
C ASN A 206 -0.82 15.64 1.15
N LEU A 207 -1.08 14.36 1.38
CA LEU A 207 -0.70 13.30 0.44
C LEU A 207 -1.33 13.52 -0.93
N TYR A 208 -2.63 13.80 -0.99
CA TYR A 208 -3.34 14.07 -2.24
C TYR A 208 -2.81 15.31 -2.96
N MET A 209 -2.54 16.38 -2.23
CA MET A 209 -1.99 17.63 -2.78
C MET A 209 -0.54 17.51 -3.26
N SER A 210 0.20 16.52 -2.79
CA SER A 210 1.60 16.25 -3.20
C SER A 210 1.72 15.39 -4.45
N ILE A 211 0.60 15.00 -5.08
CA ILE A 211 0.61 14.16 -6.28
C ILE A 211 1.12 14.99 -7.47
N PRO A 212 2.18 14.55 -8.17
CA PRO A 212 2.69 15.23 -9.32
C PRO A 212 1.66 15.31 -10.47
N SER A 213 1.64 16.40 -11.21
CA SER A 213 0.70 16.61 -12.33
C SER A 213 0.80 15.50 -13.40
N TRP A 214 2.00 15.00 -13.68
CA TRP A 214 2.20 13.93 -14.67
C TRP A 214 1.47 12.64 -14.27
N MET A 215 1.33 12.36 -12.97
CA MET A 215 0.63 11.17 -12.49
C MET A 215 -0.89 11.25 -12.72
N HIS A 216 -1.46 12.46 -12.67
CA HIS A 216 -2.84 12.70 -13.05
C HIS A 216 -3.05 12.48 -14.55
N TYR A 217 -2.13 12.94 -15.40
CA TYR A 217 -2.21 12.72 -16.84
C TYR A 217 -2.13 11.23 -17.20
N ASP A 218 -1.16 10.50 -16.61
CA ASP A 218 -1.01 9.06 -16.83
C ASP A 218 -2.25 8.28 -16.37
N THR A 219 -2.76 8.57 -15.17
CA THR A 219 -3.97 7.94 -14.66
C THR A 219 -5.19 8.24 -15.53
N THR A 220 -5.33 9.47 -16.01
CA THR A 220 -6.42 9.87 -16.91
C THR A 220 -6.30 9.14 -18.25
N TYR A 221 -5.09 9.11 -18.82
CA TYR A 221 -4.82 8.37 -20.06
C TYR A 221 -5.20 6.90 -19.93
N GLN A 222 -4.72 6.24 -18.89
CA GLN A 222 -5.04 4.82 -18.64
C GLN A 222 -6.54 4.59 -18.44
N SER A 223 -7.22 5.45 -17.69
CA SER A 223 -8.65 5.34 -17.44
C SER A 223 -9.48 5.52 -18.71
N VAL A 224 -9.10 6.46 -19.56
CA VAL A 224 -9.80 6.73 -20.82
C VAL A 224 -9.51 5.65 -21.86
N PHE A 225 -8.23 5.43 -22.18
CA PHE A 225 -7.86 4.59 -23.34
C PHE A 225 -7.91 3.10 -23.02
N PHE A 226 -7.49 2.69 -21.81
CA PHE A 226 -7.53 1.27 -21.43
C PHE A 226 -8.78 0.88 -20.65
N GLY A 227 -9.44 1.82 -19.98
CA GLY A 227 -10.63 1.55 -19.20
C GLY A 227 -11.93 1.71 -19.99
N ALA A 228 -12.12 2.86 -20.63
CA ALA A 228 -13.39 3.19 -21.26
C ALA A 228 -13.43 2.88 -22.77
N VAL A 229 -12.31 3.08 -23.48
CA VAL A 229 -12.31 3.08 -24.96
C VAL A 229 -11.85 1.76 -25.57
N LYS A 230 -10.93 1.05 -24.91
CA LYS A 230 -10.29 -0.16 -25.46
C LYS A 230 -11.25 -1.25 -25.93
N GLU A 231 -12.37 -1.44 -25.23
CA GLU A 231 -13.37 -2.47 -25.55
C GLU A 231 -14.70 -1.87 -26.03
N SER A 232 -14.70 -0.57 -26.36
CA SER A 232 -15.90 0.13 -26.85
C SER A 232 -16.19 -0.25 -28.30
N GLU A 233 -17.49 -0.45 -28.60
CA GLU A 233 -17.97 -0.60 -29.98
C GLU A 233 -17.99 0.75 -30.75
N THR A 234 -17.92 1.87 -30.02
CA THR A 234 -17.99 3.23 -30.60
C THR A 234 -16.93 4.16 -30.01
N PRO A 235 -15.62 3.83 -30.10
CA PRO A 235 -14.55 4.52 -29.39
C PRO A 235 -14.46 6.02 -29.72
N GLU A 236 -14.69 6.42 -30.96
CA GLU A 236 -14.69 7.83 -31.37
C GLU A 236 -15.82 8.63 -30.71
N LYS A 237 -17.02 8.03 -30.60
CA LYS A 237 -18.15 8.66 -29.96
C LYS A 237 -17.92 8.82 -28.46
N ASP A 238 -17.35 7.82 -27.84
CA ASP A 238 -17.06 7.82 -26.41
C ASP A 238 -15.98 8.85 -26.06
N LEU A 239 -14.93 8.96 -26.87
CA LEU A 239 -13.93 10.02 -26.70
C LEU A 239 -14.54 11.43 -26.83
N LYS A 240 -15.44 11.64 -27.79
CA LYS A 240 -16.13 12.92 -27.92
C LYS A 240 -17.02 13.20 -26.71
N GLN A 241 -17.73 12.20 -26.17
CA GLN A 241 -18.53 12.35 -24.95
C GLN A 241 -17.70 12.66 -23.72
N LEU A 242 -16.49 12.13 -23.64
CA LEU A 242 -15.51 12.42 -22.59
C LEU A 242 -14.84 13.79 -22.76
N GLY A 243 -15.14 14.53 -23.87
CA GLY A 243 -14.54 15.83 -24.15
C GLY A 243 -13.09 15.77 -24.60
N ILE A 244 -12.64 14.62 -25.10
CA ILE A 244 -11.28 14.42 -25.62
C ILE A 244 -11.20 14.97 -27.05
N ASP A 245 -10.13 15.74 -27.33
CA ASP A 245 -9.87 16.35 -28.61
C ASP A 245 -9.71 15.29 -29.74
N GLU A 246 -10.32 15.56 -30.89
CA GLU A 246 -10.32 14.65 -32.05
C GLU A 246 -8.90 14.26 -32.54
N LYS A 247 -7.90 15.08 -32.26
CA LYS A 247 -6.49 14.76 -32.58
C LYS A 247 -5.95 13.50 -31.90
N TYR A 248 -6.61 13.03 -30.83
CA TYR A 248 -6.23 11.81 -30.14
C TYR A 248 -6.95 10.55 -30.63
N LEU A 249 -7.93 10.68 -31.55
CA LEU A 249 -8.64 9.54 -32.15
C LEU A 249 -7.71 8.49 -32.81
N PRO A 250 -6.60 8.88 -33.50
CA PRO A 250 -5.68 7.90 -34.06
C PRO A 250 -4.98 6.99 -33.04
N LEU A 251 -5.02 7.32 -31.75
CA LEU A 251 -4.41 6.51 -30.68
C LEU A 251 -5.28 5.33 -30.25
N VAL A 252 -6.50 5.22 -30.79
CA VAL A 252 -7.49 4.18 -30.43
C VAL A 252 -7.41 2.96 -31.35
N ASN A 253 -6.72 3.06 -32.49
CA ASN A 253 -6.59 2.02 -33.51
C ASN A 253 -5.29 1.23 -33.37
#